data_d9ffe88090248eb334028ebb70c8c940
#
_entry.id   d9ffe88090248eb334028ebb70c8c940
#
_cell.length_a   1.000
_cell.length_b   1.000
_cell.length_c   1.000
_cell.angle_alpha   90.00
_cell.angle_beta   90.00
_cell.angle_gamma   90.00
#
_symmetry.space_group_name_H-M   'P 1'
#
loop_
_entity.id
_entity.type
_entity.pdbx_description
1 polymer ?
#
loop_
_entity_poly.entity_id
_entity_poly.type
_entity_poly.pdbx_seq_one_letter_code
_entity_poly.pdbx_strand_id
1 'polypeptide(L)'
;MKILHVTQGYTPAIGGTELLIQRVSEELVQQFGDDVTVFTTNCFNGEGFFNPKLPRLQPGNEEINGVKVRRFPVNSRISQMVRFPQKVAYRLNLPFNEYLRTISGGPIIPGLKKAIQEFPADIIAASSFPLLHMYAALNGARNSRKPCVLHGGIHPDDDWAFQRSRIYRAIAQSTYYLSNTKYEADYVIQQGVSPERVVVVGVGVDPEPFEQTSSTQAKKHFGFEEQPVVGFIGQFGGHKGVDTLLQAMTLVWEIFPDVQLLLAGAKTMFAQKVENIIHQLPEVYKKQIKLYYNFSNEEKPLLFSAVDVFAYPSGFESFGIAFLEAWAASKPVIGCRAGAIPWVIDEGKDGLLVDYKNQQMLAEAIIEFLKNSSWAKTLGEVGRQKVLSRYTWSKVAQKFREVYLEAIKQHGIQN
;
A
#
# COMPACT_ATOMS: atom_id res chain seq x y z
N MET A 1 13.91 -17.13 15.06
CA MET A 1 14.98 -16.10 14.94
C MET A 1 14.57 -14.83 15.66
N LYS A 2 15.54 -13.98 16.03
CA LYS A 2 15.26 -12.63 16.56
C LYS A 2 15.28 -11.61 15.45
N ILE A 3 14.14 -10.98 15.19
CA ILE A 3 13.95 -10.04 14.08
C ILE A 3 13.76 -8.64 14.66
N LEU A 4 14.49 -7.66 14.12
CA LEU A 4 14.23 -6.26 14.38
C LEU A 4 13.62 -5.61 13.11
N HIS A 5 12.35 -5.26 13.18
CA HIS A 5 11.72 -4.41 12.18
C HIS A 5 11.87 -2.93 12.54
N VAL A 6 12.21 -2.09 11.58
CA VAL A 6 12.33 -0.63 11.74
C VAL A 6 11.41 0.04 10.74
N THR A 7 10.39 0.74 11.22
CA THR A 7 9.36 1.34 10.37
C THR A 7 8.95 2.72 10.88
N GLN A 8 8.41 3.55 9.99
CA GLN A 8 7.98 4.91 10.30
C GLN A 8 6.73 4.98 11.20
N GLY A 9 5.86 3.98 11.13
CA GLY A 9 4.63 3.87 11.90
C GLY A 9 4.28 2.41 12.17
N TYR A 10 3.53 2.16 13.22
CA TYR A 10 2.96 0.87 13.59
C TYR A 10 1.62 1.09 14.26
N THR A 11 0.71 0.13 14.20
CA THR A 11 -0.65 0.29 14.74
C THR A 11 -0.65 1.06 16.07
N PRO A 12 -1.56 2.04 16.29
CA PRO A 12 -2.73 2.41 15.49
C PRO A 12 -2.44 3.40 14.34
N ALA A 13 -1.17 3.58 13.92
CA ALA A 13 -0.84 4.37 12.73
C ALA A 13 -1.41 3.70 11.48
N ILE A 14 -1.99 4.50 10.57
CA ILE A 14 -2.69 4.02 9.38
C ILE A 14 -1.85 4.30 8.13
N GLY A 15 -1.65 3.27 7.32
CA GLY A 15 -0.97 3.35 6.02
C GLY A 15 -0.69 1.96 5.45
N GLY A 16 -0.42 1.88 4.15
CA GLY A 16 -0.19 0.59 3.48
C GLY A 16 1.07 -0.14 3.97
N THR A 17 2.17 0.60 4.17
CA THR A 17 3.42 0.01 4.69
C THR A 17 3.30 -0.33 6.18
N GLU A 18 2.61 0.50 6.96
CA GLU A 18 2.33 0.24 8.37
C GLU A 18 1.55 -1.06 8.54
N LEU A 19 0.50 -1.25 7.75
CA LEU A 19 -0.29 -2.48 7.72
C LEU A 19 0.55 -3.68 7.28
N LEU A 20 1.35 -3.55 6.23
CA LEU A 20 2.23 -4.62 5.75
C LEU A 20 3.18 -5.09 6.87
N ILE A 21 3.90 -4.17 7.51
CA ILE A 21 4.87 -4.53 8.56
C ILE A 21 4.17 -5.06 9.80
N GLN A 22 3.00 -4.52 10.15
CA GLN A 22 2.18 -5.06 11.23
C GLN A 22 1.83 -6.51 10.96
N ARG A 23 1.18 -6.79 9.82
CA ARG A 23 0.69 -8.13 9.51
C ARG A 23 1.82 -9.15 9.33
N VAL A 24 2.89 -8.76 8.64
CA VAL A 24 4.09 -9.61 8.51
C VAL A 24 4.70 -9.92 9.88
N SER A 25 4.80 -8.92 10.78
CA SER A 25 5.34 -9.13 12.13
C SER A 25 4.49 -10.09 12.95
N GLU A 26 3.15 -9.92 12.90
CA GLU A 26 2.18 -10.77 13.59
C GLU A 26 2.23 -12.22 13.08
N GLU A 27 2.25 -12.41 11.76
CA GLU A 27 2.36 -13.74 11.14
C GLU A 27 3.70 -14.44 11.48
N LEU A 28 4.82 -13.70 11.49
CA LEU A 28 6.11 -14.25 11.88
C LEU A 28 6.12 -14.76 13.32
N VAL A 29 5.44 -14.06 14.23
CA VAL A 29 5.29 -14.53 15.62
C VAL A 29 4.33 -15.71 15.70
N GLN A 30 3.13 -15.58 15.15
CA GLN A 30 2.05 -16.55 15.32
C GLN A 30 2.31 -17.85 14.58
N GLN A 31 2.78 -17.78 13.34
CA GLN A 31 2.94 -18.96 12.48
C GLN A 31 4.29 -19.65 12.68
N PHE A 32 5.36 -18.88 12.95
CA PHE A 32 6.73 -19.42 12.99
C PHE A 32 7.39 -19.35 14.36
N GLY A 33 6.78 -18.73 15.36
CA GLY A 33 7.36 -18.56 16.69
C GLY A 33 8.63 -17.68 16.70
N ASP A 34 8.78 -16.78 15.72
CA ASP A 34 9.91 -15.86 15.66
C ASP A 34 9.78 -14.76 16.74
N ASP A 35 10.89 -14.33 17.34
CA ASP A 35 10.92 -13.23 18.32
C ASP A 35 11.03 -11.90 17.57
N VAL A 36 9.90 -11.24 17.32
CA VAL A 36 9.84 -9.98 16.55
C VAL A 36 9.75 -8.77 17.45
N THR A 37 10.66 -7.83 17.25
CA THR A 37 10.60 -6.49 17.85
C THR A 37 10.50 -5.42 16.77
N VAL A 38 9.60 -4.47 16.94
CA VAL A 38 9.40 -3.34 16.02
C VAL A 38 9.88 -2.05 16.68
N PHE A 39 10.83 -1.37 16.06
CA PHE A 39 11.22 0.00 16.38
C PHE A 39 10.47 0.96 15.46
N THR A 40 9.69 1.84 16.04
CA THR A 40 8.82 2.77 15.30
C THR A 40 8.77 4.16 15.93
N THR A 41 8.07 5.07 15.29
CA THR A 41 7.84 6.43 15.82
C THR A 41 6.62 6.46 16.74
N ASN A 42 6.49 7.56 17.46
CA ASN A 42 5.29 7.86 18.24
C ASN A 42 4.27 8.73 17.47
N CYS A 43 4.32 8.72 16.13
CA CYS A 43 3.41 9.49 15.28
C CYS A 43 2.28 8.61 14.76
N PHE A 44 1.07 9.18 14.62
CA PHE A 44 -0.07 8.51 13.99
C PHE A 44 0.03 8.45 12.46
N ASN A 45 0.77 9.39 11.85
CA ASN A 45 0.97 9.50 10.40
C ASN A 45 2.24 10.28 10.08
N GLY A 46 2.60 10.32 8.78
CA GLY A 46 3.80 11.03 8.31
C GLY A 46 3.79 12.54 8.54
N GLU A 47 2.63 13.19 8.65
CA GLU A 47 2.55 14.62 8.96
C GLU A 47 3.15 14.93 10.33
N GLY A 48 3.02 14.01 11.29
CA GLY A 48 3.62 14.11 12.62
C GLY A 48 5.15 14.24 12.60
N PHE A 49 5.85 13.81 11.53
CA PHE A 49 7.31 13.92 11.47
C PHE A 49 7.80 15.36 11.45
N PHE A 50 6.99 16.29 10.98
CA PHE A 50 7.32 17.70 10.85
C PHE A 50 6.31 18.66 11.48
N ASN A 51 5.17 18.17 11.98
CA ASN A 51 4.18 18.99 12.68
C ASN A 51 4.13 18.61 14.18
N PRO A 52 4.77 19.41 15.07
CA PRO A 52 4.80 19.10 16.51
C PRO A 52 3.45 19.32 17.22
N LYS A 53 2.47 19.95 16.56
CA LYS A 53 1.15 20.23 17.16
C LYS A 53 0.19 19.06 17.05
N LEU A 54 0.49 18.05 16.22
CA LEU A 54 -0.36 16.89 16.07
C LEU A 54 -0.26 15.96 17.30
N PRO A 55 -1.34 15.24 17.61
CA PRO A 55 -1.35 14.22 18.65
C PRO A 55 -0.23 13.19 18.44
N ARG A 56 0.29 12.65 19.53
CA ARG A 56 1.34 11.66 19.54
C ARG A 56 1.01 10.53 20.49
N LEU A 57 1.45 9.34 20.14
CA LEU A 57 1.44 8.20 21.04
C LEU A 57 2.50 8.37 22.13
N GLN A 58 2.32 7.68 23.24
CA GLN A 58 3.32 7.66 24.32
C GLN A 58 4.58 6.93 23.83
N PRO A 59 5.78 7.51 23.98
CA PRO A 59 7.02 6.79 23.78
C PRO A 59 7.16 5.67 24.84
N GLY A 60 7.78 4.56 24.45
CA GLY A 60 7.99 3.45 25.40
C GLY A 60 7.94 2.10 24.72
N ASN A 61 7.84 1.06 25.54
CA ASN A 61 7.72 -0.33 25.10
C ASN A 61 6.30 -0.82 25.39
N GLU A 62 5.75 -1.56 24.46
CA GLU A 62 4.44 -2.22 24.56
C GLU A 62 4.49 -3.55 23.81
N GLU A 63 3.49 -4.37 23.98
CA GLU A 63 3.29 -5.59 23.19
C GLU A 63 1.93 -5.55 22.53
N ILE A 64 1.90 -5.84 21.22
CA ILE A 64 0.68 -5.81 20.41
C ILE A 64 0.64 -7.12 19.61
N ASN A 65 -0.37 -7.94 19.84
CA ASN A 65 -0.58 -9.22 19.16
C ASN A 65 0.68 -10.14 19.18
N GLY A 66 1.41 -10.16 20.32
CA GLY A 66 2.63 -10.93 20.48
C GLY A 66 3.90 -10.29 19.92
N VAL A 67 3.78 -9.13 19.27
CA VAL A 67 4.91 -8.36 18.74
C VAL A 67 5.36 -7.32 19.76
N LYS A 68 6.66 -7.30 20.09
CA LYS A 68 7.27 -6.30 20.97
C LYS A 68 7.45 -4.98 20.20
N VAL A 69 6.87 -3.88 20.67
CA VAL A 69 6.92 -2.58 19.99
C VAL A 69 7.64 -1.56 20.87
N ARG A 70 8.63 -0.88 20.31
CA ARG A 70 9.29 0.26 20.95
C ARG A 70 9.05 1.52 20.15
N ARG A 71 8.35 2.49 20.77
CA ARG A 71 8.06 3.79 20.16
C ARG A 71 9.08 4.84 20.60
N PHE A 72 9.68 5.47 19.60
CA PHE A 72 10.66 6.54 19.80
C PHE A 72 10.01 7.91 19.58
N PRO A 73 10.41 8.93 20.37
CA PRO A 73 9.96 10.30 20.13
C PRO A 73 10.63 10.86 18.86
N VAL A 74 9.85 11.60 18.07
CA VAL A 74 10.33 12.26 16.83
C VAL A 74 10.68 13.73 17.13
N ASN A 75 11.85 14.16 16.69
CA ASN A 75 12.25 15.56 16.72
C ASN A 75 11.82 16.26 15.42
N SER A 76 10.62 16.83 15.40
CA SER A 76 10.06 17.53 14.25
C SER A 76 10.65 18.94 14.02
N ARG A 77 11.32 19.55 15.00
CA ARG A 77 11.89 20.89 14.86
C ARG A 77 12.98 20.96 13.78
N ILE A 78 13.86 19.96 13.74
CA ILE A 78 14.94 19.90 12.74
C ILE A 78 14.35 19.75 11.34
N SER A 79 13.37 18.87 11.14
CA SER A 79 12.68 18.71 9.85
C SER A 79 12.06 20.02 9.37
N GLN A 80 11.46 20.80 10.26
CA GLN A 80 10.91 22.13 9.94
C GLN A 80 12.00 23.13 9.53
N MET A 81 13.10 23.19 10.26
CA MET A 81 14.21 24.10 9.95
C MET A 81 14.82 23.83 8.58
N VAL A 82 14.88 22.58 8.15
CA VAL A 82 15.49 22.18 6.87
C VAL A 82 14.52 22.36 5.69
N ARG A 83 13.21 22.52 5.90
CA ARG A 83 12.22 22.62 4.79
C ARG A 83 12.47 23.77 3.83
N PHE A 84 12.82 24.96 4.34
CA PHE A 84 13.08 26.11 3.46
C PHE A 84 14.40 25.94 2.69
N PRO A 85 15.55 25.67 3.34
CA PRO A 85 16.81 25.38 2.63
C PRO A 85 16.66 24.26 1.61
N GLN A 86 15.88 23.20 1.93
CA GLN A 86 15.62 22.10 1.02
C GLN A 86 14.91 22.56 -0.28
N LYS A 87 13.88 23.43 -0.18
CA LYS A 87 13.18 23.96 -1.35
C LYS A 87 14.12 24.75 -2.26
N VAL A 88 15.00 25.56 -1.68
CA VAL A 88 16.00 26.34 -2.41
C VAL A 88 17.00 25.41 -3.11
N ALA A 89 17.55 24.45 -2.36
CA ALA A 89 18.52 23.49 -2.89
C ALA A 89 17.94 22.64 -4.03
N TYR A 90 16.68 22.25 -3.92
CA TYR A 90 16.00 21.51 -4.98
C TYR A 90 15.77 22.35 -6.24
N ARG A 91 15.28 23.58 -6.09
CA ARG A 91 15.03 24.49 -7.23
C ARG A 91 16.31 24.86 -7.99
N LEU A 92 17.42 24.99 -7.26
CA LEU A 92 18.74 25.34 -7.83
C LEU A 92 19.57 24.09 -8.19
N ASN A 93 18.99 22.90 -8.07
CA ASN A 93 19.66 21.61 -8.34
C ASN A 93 21.04 21.48 -7.67
N LEU A 94 21.15 21.92 -6.39
CA LEU A 94 22.41 21.87 -5.66
C LEU A 94 22.79 20.41 -5.31
N PRO A 95 24.09 20.09 -5.25
CA PRO A 95 24.58 18.70 -5.11
C PRO A 95 24.15 18.01 -3.79
N PHE A 96 23.77 18.77 -2.76
CA PHE A 96 23.30 18.25 -1.48
C PHE A 96 21.76 18.22 -1.35
N ASN A 97 21.01 18.53 -2.43
CA ASN A 97 19.55 18.59 -2.36
C ASN A 97 18.92 17.25 -1.92
N GLU A 98 19.43 16.10 -2.39
CA GLU A 98 18.94 14.77 -2.00
C GLU A 98 19.06 14.55 -0.47
N TYR A 99 20.17 15.00 0.12
CA TYR A 99 20.39 14.90 1.56
C TYR A 99 19.38 15.75 2.34
N LEU A 100 19.20 17.01 1.94
CA LEU A 100 18.23 17.91 2.56
C LEU A 100 16.80 17.40 2.39
N ARG A 101 16.45 16.83 1.23
CA ARG A 101 15.13 16.20 1.00
C ARG A 101 14.90 15.03 1.96
N THR A 102 15.89 14.20 2.21
CA THR A 102 15.83 13.07 3.13
C THR A 102 15.61 13.53 4.57
N ILE A 103 16.35 14.56 5.03
CA ILE A 103 16.19 15.13 6.38
C ILE A 103 14.83 15.82 6.54
N SER A 104 14.41 16.60 5.54
CA SER A 104 13.14 17.32 5.60
C SER A 104 11.91 16.36 5.60
N GLY A 105 12.05 15.19 4.97
CA GLY A 105 11.04 14.13 5.01
C GLY A 105 10.97 13.40 6.35
N GLY A 106 12.06 13.38 7.13
CA GLY A 106 12.11 12.68 8.42
C GLY A 106 11.86 11.16 8.31
N PRO A 107 11.40 10.53 9.39
CA PRO A 107 11.38 11.02 10.77
C PRO A 107 12.79 11.16 11.35
N ILE A 108 13.05 12.24 12.12
CA ILE A 108 14.28 12.39 12.87
C ILE A 108 14.08 11.80 14.25
N ILE A 109 14.72 10.67 14.51
CA ILE A 109 14.58 9.89 15.73
C ILE A 109 15.94 9.87 16.45
N PRO A 110 16.14 10.73 17.47
CA PRO A 110 17.38 10.74 18.24
C PRO A 110 17.65 9.39 18.88
N GLY A 111 18.89 8.89 18.75
CA GLY A 111 19.31 7.64 19.35
C GLY A 111 18.88 6.35 18.61
N LEU A 112 18.06 6.42 17.56
CA LEU A 112 17.57 5.24 16.83
C LEU A 112 18.73 4.37 16.31
N LYS A 113 19.73 4.97 15.64
CA LYS A 113 20.89 4.23 15.13
C LYS A 113 21.62 3.47 16.22
N LYS A 114 21.83 4.09 17.39
CA LYS A 114 22.47 3.45 18.54
C LYS A 114 21.62 2.31 19.09
N ALA A 115 20.31 2.53 19.25
CA ALA A 115 19.39 1.50 19.72
C ALA A 115 19.37 0.27 18.78
N ILE A 116 19.41 0.48 17.45
CA ILE A 116 19.50 -0.60 16.46
C ILE A 116 20.82 -1.35 16.59
N GLN A 117 21.92 -0.64 16.73
CA GLN A 117 23.26 -1.22 16.84
C GLN A 117 23.38 -2.13 18.09
N GLU A 118 22.81 -1.70 19.23
CA GLU A 118 22.86 -2.39 20.50
C GLU A 118 21.83 -3.53 20.65
N PHE A 119 20.81 -3.55 19.76
CA PHE A 119 19.74 -4.55 19.87
C PHE A 119 20.23 -5.94 19.43
N PRO A 120 19.98 -7.01 20.21
CA PRO A 120 20.50 -8.35 19.94
C PRO A 120 19.65 -9.12 18.90
N ALA A 121 19.45 -8.55 17.69
CA ALA A 121 18.76 -9.19 16.59
C ALA A 121 19.69 -10.10 15.77
N ASP A 122 19.13 -11.15 15.16
CA ASP A 122 19.80 -11.96 14.14
C ASP A 122 19.76 -11.26 12.78
N ILE A 123 18.69 -10.47 12.55
CA ILE A 123 18.47 -9.70 11.32
C ILE A 123 17.79 -8.37 11.62
N ILE A 124 18.12 -7.36 10.81
CA ILE A 124 17.47 -6.03 10.83
C ILE A 124 16.77 -5.82 9.50
N ALA A 125 15.48 -5.56 9.54
CA ALA A 125 14.67 -5.24 8.37
C ALA A 125 14.03 -3.86 8.53
N ALA A 126 14.12 -3.00 7.49
CA ALA A 126 13.53 -1.67 7.53
C ALA A 126 12.64 -1.41 6.32
N SER A 127 11.58 -0.62 6.52
CA SER A 127 10.57 -0.37 5.49
C SER A 127 10.27 1.11 5.30
N SER A 128 9.99 1.48 4.04
CA SER A 128 9.52 2.80 3.59
C SER A 128 10.61 3.79 3.18
N PHE A 129 11.16 3.60 1.98
CA PHE A 129 11.84 4.72 1.32
C PHE A 129 10.83 5.83 0.94
N PRO A 130 11.25 7.09 0.87
CA PRO A 130 12.62 7.61 1.02
C PRO A 130 12.96 8.14 2.43
N LEU A 131 12.36 7.60 3.47
CA LEU A 131 12.40 8.12 4.83
C LEU A 131 13.75 7.89 5.54
N LEU A 132 14.07 8.78 6.49
CA LEU A 132 15.40 8.86 7.12
C LEU A 132 15.75 7.63 7.97
N HIS A 133 14.77 6.97 8.60
CA HIS A 133 14.98 5.77 9.44
C HIS A 133 15.57 4.60 8.65
N MET A 134 15.34 4.51 7.32
CA MET A 134 15.93 3.50 6.45
C MET A 134 17.47 3.53 6.50
N TYR A 135 18.03 4.74 6.44
CA TYR A 135 19.47 4.93 6.53
C TYR A 135 20.01 4.69 7.95
N ALA A 136 19.21 4.98 8.98
CA ALA A 136 19.58 4.66 10.36
C ALA A 136 19.64 3.14 10.58
N ALA A 137 18.68 2.39 10.00
CA ALA A 137 18.65 0.93 10.06
C ALA A 137 19.85 0.31 9.36
N LEU A 138 20.14 0.71 8.12
CA LEU A 138 21.29 0.22 7.36
C LEU A 138 22.61 0.51 8.10
N ASN A 139 22.81 1.75 8.58
CA ASN A 139 24.02 2.12 9.29
C ASN A 139 24.15 1.44 10.65
N GLY A 140 23.06 1.24 11.37
CA GLY A 140 23.03 0.48 12.63
C GLY A 140 23.41 -0.98 12.42
N ALA A 141 22.84 -1.62 11.40
CA ALA A 141 23.14 -2.99 11.00
C ALA A 141 24.62 -3.19 10.64
N ARG A 142 25.17 -2.29 9.81
CA ARG A 142 26.61 -2.31 9.43
C ARG A 142 27.53 -2.18 10.65
N ASN A 143 27.22 -1.24 11.55
CA ASN A 143 28.04 -1.03 12.73
C ASN A 143 28.02 -2.22 13.70
N SER A 144 26.93 -2.99 13.75
CA SER A 144 26.80 -4.19 14.56
C SER A 144 27.10 -5.48 13.80
N ARG A 145 27.57 -5.39 12.55
CA ARG A 145 27.86 -6.53 11.67
C ARG A 145 26.69 -7.50 11.59
N LYS A 146 25.50 -7.00 11.27
CA LYS A 146 24.27 -7.80 11.11
C LYS A 146 23.73 -7.69 9.69
N PRO A 147 23.09 -8.74 9.15
CA PRO A 147 22.43 -8.65 7.86
C PRO A 147 21.30 -7.61 7.91
N CYS A 148 21.13 -6.87 6.82
CA CYS A 148 20.12 -5.84 6.68
C CYS A 148 19.28 -6.08 5.43
N VAL A 149 17.97 -6.19 5.61
CA VAL A 149 17.00 -6.28 4.52
C VAL A 149 16.19 -4.99 4.46
N LEU A 150 16.07 -4.40 3.28
CA LEU A 150 15.30 -3.18 3.06
C LEU A 150 14.06 -3.50 2.22
N HIS A 151 12.90 -2.98 2.64
CA HIS A 151 11.65 -3.04 1.89
C HIS A 151 11.28 -1.63 1.44
N GLY A 152 11.02 -1.43 0.14
CA GLY A 152 10.96 -0.07 -0.40
C GLY A 152 9.59 0.56 -0.37
N GLY A 153 8.64 -0.01 -1.10
CA GLY A 153 7.44 0.71 -1.50
C GLY A 153 7.78 1.88 -2.42
N ILE A 154 8.73 1.65 -3.34
CA ILE A 154 9.17 2.67 -4.31
C ILE A 154 8.11 2.83 -5.39
N HIS A 155 7.82 4.09 -5.69
CA HIS A 155 6.93 4.47 -6.80
C HIS A 155 7.77 5.08 -7.91
N PRO A 156 8.05 4.34 -9.00
CA PRO A 156 8.91 4.81 -10.09
C PRO A 156 8.45 6.12 -10.72
N ASP A 157 7.14 6.37 -10.75
CA ASP A 157 6.54 7.57 -11.36
C ASP A 157 6.58 8.82 -10.47
N ASP A 158 7.08 8.72 -9.22
CA ASP A 158 7.27 9.86 -8.31
C ASP A 158 8.75 10.27 -8.24
N ASP A 159 9.20 11.00 -9.26
CA ASP A 159 10.57 11.51 -9.37
C ASP A 159 10.99 12.33 -8.16
N TRP A 160 10.07 13.12 -7.61
CA TRP A 160 10.39 13.95 -6.46
C TRP A 160 10.77 13.10 -5.24
N ALA A 161 10.05 12.03 -4.97
CA ALA A 161 10.33 11.16 -3.84
C ALA A 161 11.49 10.20 -4.12
N PHE A 162 11.54 9.57 -5.29
CA PHE A 162 12.38 8.41 -5.52
C PHE A 162 13.53 8.61 -6.52
N GLN A 163 13.56 9.63 -7.34
CA GLN A 163 14.73 9.95 -8.17
C GLN A 163 15.87 10.53 -7.32
N ARG A 164 16.48 9.65 -6.49
CA ARG A 164 17.55 9.98 -5.55
C ARG A 164 18.60 8.86 -5.54
N SER A 165 19.78 9.13 -6.04
CA SER A 165 20.90 8.17 -6.09
C SER A 165 21.26 7.56 -4.73
N ARG A 166 20.99 8.29 -3.63
CA ARG A 166 21.22 7.83 -2.26
C ARG A 166 20.33 6.63 -1.89
N ILE A 167 19.11 6.54 -2.41
CA ILE A 167 18.22 5.40 -2.16
C ILE A 167 18.86 4.14 -2.74
N TYR A 168 19.23 4.16 -4.00
CA TYR A 168 19.75 2.98 -4.70
C TYR A 168 21.12 2.57 -4.19
N ARG A 169 21.95 3.54 -3.79
CA ARG A 169 23.21 3.26 -3.05
C ARG A 169 22.97 2.59 -1.70
N ALA A 170 21.91 2.97 -0.97
CA ALA A 170 21.57 2.32 0.29
C ALA A 170 21.04 0.89 0.05
N ILE A 171 20.20 0.71 -0.97
CA ILE A 171 19.72 -0.61 -1.38
C ILE A 171 20.87 -1.52 -1.79
N ALA A 172 21.79 -1.06 -2.62
CA ALA A 172 22.96 -1.82 -3.05
C ALA A 172 23.91 -2.23 -1.90
N GLN A 173 23.83 -1.54 -0.76
CA GLN A 173 24.60 -1.87 0.46
C GLN A 173 23.85 -2.78 1.43
N SER A 174 22.56 -3.02 1.21
CA SER A 174 21.79 -3.99 2.01
C SER A 174 22.09 -5.43 1.55
N THR A 175 21.74 -6.40 2.40
CA THR A 175 21.86 -7.80 2.04
C THR A 175 20.85 -8.16 0.96
N TYR A 176 19.58 -7.79 1.18
CA TYR A 176 18.50 -7.93 0.21
C TYR A 176 17.62 -6.69 0.19
N TYR A 177 16.93 -6.51 -0.93
CA TYR A 177 15.85 -5.56 -1.13
C TYR A 177 14.55 -6.31 -1.47
N LEU A 178 13.48 -6.02 -0.73
CA LEU A 178 12.16 -6.58 -0.96
C LEU A 178 11.32 -5.54 -1.69
N SER A 179 10.75 -5.93 -2.82
CA SER A 179 9.82 -5.11 -3.60
C SER A 179 8.40 -5.70 -3.53
N ASN A 180 7.39 -4.84 -3.66
CA ASN A 180 6.00 -5.28 -3.70
C ASN A 180 5.65 -5.94 -5.04
N THR A 181 6.22 -5.45 -6.14
CA THR A 181 5.91 -5.91 -7.50
C THR A 181 7.17 -6.08 -8.34
N LYS A 182 7.03 -6.81 -9.44
CA LYS A 182 8.08 -6.88 -10.45
C LYS A 182 8.37 -5.51 -11.09
N TYR A 183 7.37 -4.64 -11.23
CA TYR A 183 7.53 -3.27 -11.71
C TYR A 183 8.54 -2.48 -10.86
N GLU A 184 8.37 -2.51 -9.54
CA GLU A 184 9.30 -1.91 -8.59
C GLU A 184 10.69 -2.57 -8.65
N ALA A 185 10.73 -3.92 -8.72
CA ALA A 185 11.98 -4.67 -8.81
C ALA A 185 12.79 -4.29 -10.05
N ASP A 186 12.16 -4.30 -11.22
CA ASP A 186 12.79 -3.95 -12.49
C ASP A 186 13.33 -2.50 -12.48
N TYR A 187 12.57 -1.57 -11.91
CA TYR A 187 13.03 -0.20 -11.75
C TYR A 187 14.27 -0.09 -10.85
N VAL A 188 14.28 -0.76 -9.71
CA VAL A 188 15.42 -0.76 -8.77
C VAL A 188 16.66 -1.38 -9.43
N ILE A 189 16.50 -2.44 -10.21
CA ILE A 189 17.59 -3.06 -10.98
C ILE A 189 18.12 -2.09 -12.05
N GLN A 190 17.24 -1.39 -12.77
CA GLN A 190 17.63 -0.34 -13.73
C GLN A 190 18.43 0.81 -13.09
N GLN A 191 18.23 1.06 -11.78
CA GLN A 191 19.02 2.02 -11.03
C GLN A 191 20.40 1.49 -10.58
N GLY A 192 20.80 0.30 -11.01
CA GLY A 192 22.12 -0.29 -10.78
C GLY A 192 22.22 -1.19 -9.54
N VAL A 193 21.08 -1.62 -8.98
CA VAL A 193 21.07 -2.65 -7.92
C VAL A 193 21.15 -4.02 -8.57
N SER A 194 22.00 -4.90 -8.00
CA SER A 194 22.21 -6.25 -8.53
C SER A 194 20.93 -7.10 -8.42
N PRO A 195 20.51 -7.79 -9.52
CA PRO A 195 19.26 -8.54 -9.58
C PRO A 195 19.13 -9.62 -8.49
N GLU A 196 20.24 -10.28 -8.13
CA GLU A 196 20.26 -11.35 -7.11
C GLU A 196 19.94 -10.83 -5.68
N ARG A 197 19.95 -9.51 -5.46
CA ARG A 197 19.60 -8.89 -4.19
C ARG A 197 18.17 -8.40 -4.14
N VAL A 198 17.41 -8.47 -5.25
CA VAL A 198 16.05 -7.94 -5.34
C VAL A 198 15.05 -9.08 -5.38
N VAL A 199 14.16 -9.13 -4.40
CA VAL A 199 13.16 -10.21 -4.27
C VAL A 199 11.75 -9.60 -4.24
N VAL A 200 10.86 -10.14 -5.09
CA VAL A 200 9.45 -9.73 -5.12
C VAL A 200 8.66 -10.51 -4.06
N VAL A 201 8.15 -9.84 -3.04
CA VAL A 201 7.42 -10.47 -1.93
C VAL A 201 5.90 -10.27 -2.02
N GLY A 202 5.43 -9.19 -2.61
CA GLY A 202 4.01 -8.85 -2.70
C GLY A 202 3.47 -8.17 -1.44
N VAL A 203 2.14 -8.04 -1.42
CA VAL A 203 1.35 -7.54 -0.28
C VAL A 203 0.25 -8.54 0.00
N GLY A 204 -0.25 -8.62 1.23
CA GLY A 204 -1.25 -9.60 1.62
C GLY A 204 -2.64 -9.02 1.86
N VAL A 205 -3.60 -9.93 1.96
CA VAL A 205 -4.96 -9.71 2.43
C VAL A 205 -5.40 -10.91 3.28
N ASP A 206 -6.35 -10.70 4.19
CA ASP A 206 -7.05 -11.79 4.90
C ASP A 206 -8.30 -12.17 4.08
N PRO A 207 -8.38 -13.34 3.45
CA PRO A 207 -9.53 -13.68 2.62
C PRO A 207 -10.78 -14.10 3.44
N GLU A 208 -10.60 -14.63 4.64
CA GLU A 208 -11.65 -15.24 5.45
C GLU A 208 -12.85 -14.30 5.74
N PRO A 209 -12.65 -13.00 6.10
CA PRO A 209 -13.77 -12.09 6.33
C PRO A 209 -14.64 -11.87 5.08
N PHE A 210 -14.01 -11.89 3.89
CA PHE A 210 -14.72 -11.71 2.61
C PHE A 210 -15.51 -12.95 2.21
N GLU A 211 -15.01 -14.15 2.53
CA GLU A 211 -15.70 -15.43 2.27
C GLU A 211 -16.96 -15.58 3.11
N GLN A 212 -16.94 -15.10 4.35
CA GLN A 212 -18.05 -15.22 5.29
C GLN A 212 -19.18 -14.21 5.04
N THR A 213 -18.97 -13.22 4.16
CA THR A 213 -19.92 -12.15 3.92
C THR A 213 -20.82 -12.44 2.71
N SER A 214 -22.13 -12.58 2.95
CA SER A 214 -23.11 -12.80 1.89
C SER A 214 -23.31 -11.57 1.02
N SER A 215 -23.19 -11.72 -0.32
CA SER A 215 -23.45 -10.65 -1.28
C SER A 215 -24.89 -10.11 -1.19
N THR A 216 -25.87 -10.98 -1.02
CA THR A 216 -27.28 -10.60 -0.87
C THR A 216 -27.51 -9.76 0.39
N GLN A 217 -26.91 -10.16 1.52
CA GLN A 217 -27.01 -9.38 2.76
C GLN A 217 -26.29 -8.03 2.64
N ALA A 218 -25.13 -8.01 1.99
CA ALA A 218 -24.37 -6.80 1.74
C ALA A 218 -25.13 -5.80 0.84
N LYS A 219 -25.72 -6.27 -0.26
CA LYS A 219 -26.57 -5.44 -1.13
C LYS A 219 -27.74 -4.86 -0.38
N LYS A 220 -28.47 -5.69 0.39
CA LYS A 220 -29.58 -5.24 1.22
C LYS A 220 -29.17 -4.19 2.24
N HIS A 221 -28.00 -4.34 2.87
CA HIS A 221 -27.47 -3.35 3.83
C HIS A 221 -27.32 -1.96 3.20
N PHE A 222 -26.84 -1.90 1.94
CA PHE A 222 -26.70 -0.64 1.21
C PHE A 222 -27.96 -0.20 0.46
N GLY A 223 -29.02 -0.98 0.47
CA GLY A 223 -30.28 -0.67 -0.20
C GLY A 223 -30.25 -0.87 -1.72
N PHE A 224 -29.43 -1.78 -2.22
CA PHE A 224 -29.31 -2.08 -3.65
C PHE A 224 -30.23 -3.19 -4.14
N GLU A 225 -30.86 -3.93 -3.22
CA GLU A 225 -31.70 -5.09 -3.55
C GLU A 225 -31.01 -6.08 -4.50
N GLU A 226 -31.58 -6.37 -5.67
CA GLU A 226 -31.01 -7.28 -6.68
C GLU A 226 -30.30 -6.57 -7.83
N GLN A 227 -30.24 -5.25 -7.80
CA GLN A 227 -29.62 -4.46 -8.87
C GLN A 227 -28.12 -4.75 -9.00
N PRO A 228 -27.58 -4.70 -10.26
CA PRO A 228 -26.13 -4.77 -10.43
C PRO A 228 -25.43 -3.54 -9.83
N VAL A 229 -24.30 -3.76 -9.18
CA VAL A 229 -23.55 -2.72 -8.48
C VAL A 229 -22.13 -2.63 -9.03
N VAL A 230 -21.76 -1.47 -9.56
CA VAL A 230 -20.37 -1.10 -9.83
C VAL A 230 -19.82 -0.40 -8.60
N GLY A 231 -18.65 -0.82 -8.12
CA GLY A 231 -18.06 -0.26 -6.89
C GLY A 231 -16.67 0.31 -7.08
N PHE A 232 -16.43 1.44 -6.42
CA PHE A 232 -15.10 1.98 -6.13
C PHE A 232 -14.94 2.02 -4.61
N ILE A 233 -13.92 1.35 -4.07
CA ILE A 233 -13.64 1.29 -2.63
C ILE A 233 -12.17 1.66 -2.43
N GLY A 234 -11.92 2.83 -1.81
CA GLY A 234 -10.57 3.34 -1.59
C GLY A 234 -10.53 4.82 -1.29
N GLN A 235 -9.36 5.35 -0.97
CA GLN A 235 -9.21 6.77 -0.69
C GLN A 235 -9.55 7.62 -1.92
N PHE A 236 -10.37 8.65 -1.78
CA PHE A 236 -10.64 9.60 -2.84
C PHE A 236 -9.43 10.51 -3.07
N GLY A 237 -8.80 10.38 -4.23
CA GLY A 237 -7.62 11.13 -4.63
C GLY A 237 -7.63 11.40 -6.13
N GLY A 238 -6.97 12.48 -6.56
CA GLY A 238 -6.99 12.89 -7.96
C GLY A 238 -6.40 11.86 -8.92
N HIS A 239 -5.51 11.01 -8.46
CA HIS A 239 -4.91 9.93 -9.25
C HIS A 239 -5.73 8.63 -9.20
N LYS A 240 -6.74 8.53 -8.34
CA LYS A 240 -7.55 7.30 -8.17
C LYS A 240 -8.65 7.15 -9.21
N GLY A 241 -8.89 8.19 -10.03
CA GLY A 241 -9.78 8.12 -11.20
C GLY A 241 -11.27 8.03 -10.89
N VAL A 242 -11.73 8.44 -9.70
CA VAL A 242 -13.17 8.49 -9.35
C VAL A 242 -13.95 9.39 -10.30
N ASP A 243 -13.37 10.51 -10.73
CA ASP A 243 -13.95 11.41 -11.72
C ASP A 243 -14.08 10.73 -13.10
N THR A 244 -13.10 9.95 -13.52
CA THR A 244 -13.18 9.13 -14.74
C THR A 244 -14.28 8.06 -14.64
N LEU A 245 -14.41 7.41 -13.46
CA LEU A 245 -15.47 6.43 -13.24
C LEU A 245 -16.86 7.07 -13.30
N LEU A 246 -17.07 8.23 -12.70
CA LEU A 246 -18.33 8.95 -12.77
C LEU A 246 -18.71 9.29 -14.23
N GLN A 247 -17.73 9.71 -15.05
CA GLN A 247 -17.95 9.96 -16.47
C GLN A 247 -18.25 8.67 -17.24
N ALA A 248 -17.55 7.58 -16.97
CA ALA A 248 -17.82 6.28 -17.57
C ALA A 248 -19.23 5.77 -17.23
N MET A 249 -19.68 5.95 -15.99
CA MET A 249 -20.99 5.52 -15.55
C MET A 249 -22.14 6.23 -16.30
N THR A 250 -21.96 7.47 -16.78
CA THR A 250 -23.00 8.11 -17.62
C THR A 250 -23.26 7.33 -18.90
N LEU A 251 -22.20 6.76 -19.51
CA LEU A 251 -22.32 5.90 -20.70
C LEU A 251 -22.88 4.51 -20.34
N VAL A 252 -22.55 3.99 -19.18
CA VAL A 252 -23.11 2.70 -18.70
C VAL A 252 -24.60 2.82 -18.46
N TRP A 253 -25.09 3.90 -17.84
CA TRP A 253 -26.51 4.11 -17.54
C TRP A 253 -27.40 4.32 -18.80
N GLU A 254 -26.83 4.74 -19.91
CA GLU A 254 -27.55 4.77 -21.20
C GLU A 254 -27.96 3.37 -21.68
N ILE A 255 -27.18 2.33 -21.30
CA ILE A 255 -27.41 0.93 -21.70
C ILE A 255 -28.06 0.11 -20.57
N PHE A 256 -27.64 0.36 -19.34
CA PHE A 256 -28.06 -0.32 -18.12
C PHE A 256 -28.57 0.69 -17.08
N PRO A 257 -29.80 1.22 -17.21
CA PRO A 257 -30.29 2.33 -16.38
C PRO A 257 -30.46 1.97 -14.89
N ASP A 258 -30.58 0.68 -14.54
CA ASP A 258 -30.80 0.22 -13.17
C ASP A 258 -29.51 -0.07 -12.39
N VAL A 259 -28.35 0.04 -13.04
CA VAL A 259 -27.05 -0.23 -12.37
C VAL A 259 -26.78 0.82 -11.30
N GLN A 260 -26.42 0.35 -10.11
CA GLN A 260 -26.04 1.20 -8.98
C GLN A 260 -24.54 1.47 -8.98
N LEU A 261 -24.13 2.62 -8.47
CA LEU A 261 -22.74 2.99 -8.25
C LEU A 261 -22.47 3.18 -6.75
N LEU A 262 -21.62 2.33 -6.17
CA LEU A 262 -21.14 2.47 -4.81
C LEU A 262 -19.75 3.16 -4.82
N LEU A 263 -19.65 4.36 -4.26
CA LEU A 263 -18.40 5.08 -4.04
C LEU A 263 -18.10 5.10 -2.54
N ALA A 264 -17.16 4.27 -2.10
CA ALA A 264 -16.77 4.19 -0.69
C ALA A 264 -15.32 4.65 -0.48
N GLY A 265 -15.08 5.55 0.49
CA GLY A 265 -13.73 6.04 0.74
C GLY A 265 -13.57 7.02 1.90
N ALA A 266 -12.34 7.40 2.18
CA ALA A 266 -12.07 8.45 3.15
C ALA A 266 -12.52 9.82 2.62
N LYS A 267 -13.16 10.62 3.48
CA LYS A 267 -13.58 11.98 3.12
C LYS A 267 -12.38 12.93 3.10
N THR A 268 -11.71 13.00 1.97
CA THR A 268 -10.58 13.90 1.70
C THR A 268 -11.05 15.24 1.10
N MET A 269 -10.13 16.19 0.89
CA MET A 269 -10.44 17.40 0.12
C MET A 269 -10.90 17.08 -1.32
N PHE A 270 -10.45 15.96 -1.89
CA PHE A 270 -10.89 15.52 -3.22
C PHE A 270 -12.34 15.02 -3.23
N ALA A 271 -12.87 14.57 -2.09
CA ALA A 271 -14.28 14.16 -1.97
C ALA A 271 -15.25 15.30 -2.36
N GLN A 272 -14.92 16.54 -2.01
CA GLN A 272 -15.72 17.70 -2.41
C GLN A 272 -15.79 17.85 -3.94
N LYS A 273 -14.70 17.57 -4.66
CA LYS A 273 -14.71 17.57 -6.15
C LYS A 273 -15.65 16.48 -6.68
N VAL A 274 -15.60 15.28 -6.08
CA VAL A 274 -16.49 14.16 -6.44
C VAL A 274 -17.95 14.54 -6.20
N GLU A 275 -18.28 15.08 -5.03
CA GLU A 275 -19.62 15.58 -4.70
C GLU A 275 -20.10 16.65 -5.70
N ASN A 276 -19.23 17.59 -6.10
CA ASN A 276 -19.57 18.63 -7.08
C ASN A 276 -19.87 18.03 -8.46
N ILE A 277 -19.12 17.01 -8.89
CA ILE A 277 -19.40 16.30 -10.15
C ILE A 277 -20.78 15.63 -10.07
N ILE A 278 -21.06 14.92 -8.98
CA ILE A 278 -22.35 14.25 -8.75
C ILE A 278 -23.49 15.28 -8.79
N HIS A 279 -23.33 16.43 -8.16
CA HIS A 279 -24.36 17.49 -8.16
C HIS A 279 -24.70 18.03 -9.57
N GLN A 280 -23.77 17.93 -10.52
CA GLN A 280 -23.98 18.36 -11.90
C GLN A 280 -24.65 17.30 -12.79
N LEU A 281 -24.75 16.04 -12.31
CA LEU A 281 -25.40 14.97 -13.05
C LEU A 281 -26.93 15.16 -13.10
N PRO A 282 -27.61 14.58 -14.11
CA PRO A 282 -29.06 14.46 -14.12
C PRO A 282 -29.60 13.75 -12.87
N GLU A 283 -30.81 14.16 -12.41
CA GLU A 283 -31.43 13.61 -11.20
C GLU A 283 -31.61 12.06 -11.25
N VAL A 284 -31.86 11.52 -12.45
CA VAL A 284 -31.99 10.08 -12.65
C VAL A 284 -30.71 9.35 -12.28
N TYR A 285 -29.53 9.88 -12.62
CA TYR A 285 -28.24 9.29 -12.31
C TYR A 285 -27.83 9.49 -10.85
N LYS A 286 -28.17 10.63 -10.25
CA LYS A 286 -27.90 10.88 -8.82
C LYS A 286 -28.52 9.81 -7.92
N LYS A 287 -29.75 9.34 -8.26
CA LYS A 287 -30.44 8.30 -7.52
C LYS A 287 -29.76 6.94 -7.58
N GLN A 288 -28.90 6.71 -8.58
CA GLN A 288 -28.13 5.48 -8.73
C GLN A 288 -26.80 5.50 -7.97
N ILE A 289 -26.44 6.63 -7.32
CA ILE A 289 -25.13 6.80 -6.65
C ILE A 289 -25.30 6.71 -5.15
N LYS A 290 -24.55 5.82 -4.52
CA LYS A 290 -24.38 5.71 -3.08
C LYS A 290 -22.98 6.15 -2.68
N LEU A 291 -22.89 7.24 -1.90
CA LEU A 291 -21.64 7.66 -1.25
C LEU A 291 -21.56 7.06 0.16
N TYR A 292 -20.42 6.45 0.49
CA TYR A 292 -20.16 5.88 1.80
C TYR A 292 -18.78 6.31 2.32
N TYR A 293 -18.76 7.08 3.41
CA TYR A 293 -17.53 7.73 3.88
C TYR A 293 -17.01 7.12 5.18
N ASN A 294 -15.67 7.11 5.29
CA ASN A 294 -14.95 6.82 6.54
C ASN A 294 -15.31 5.46 7.16
N PHE A 295 -15.45 4.45 6.33
CA PHE A 295 -15.67 3.08 6.79
C PHE A 295 -14.46 2.51 7.52
N SER A 296 -14.70 1.59 8.43
CA SER A 296 -13.65 0.84 9.13
C SER A 296 -13.12 -0.34 8.30
N ASN A 297 -12.01 -0.93 8.73
CA ASN A 297 -11.48 -2.12 8.06
C ASN A 297 -12.44 -3.32 8.16
N GLU A 298 -13.19 -3.41 9.25
CA GLU A 298 -14.19 -4.46 9.52
C GLU A 298 -15.40 -4.37 8.57
N GLU A 299 -15.66 -3.17 8.00
CA GLU A 299 -16.74 -2.96 7.04
C GLU A 299 -16.33 -3.28 5.59
N LYS A 300 -15.03 -3.42 5.30
CA LYS A 300 -14.54 -3.72 3.95
C LYS A 300 -15.15 -4.99 3.35
N PRO A 301 -15.23 -6.12 4.05
CA PRO A 301 -15.87 -7.31 3.51
C PRO A 301 -17.30 -7.07 3.05
N LEU A 302 -18.06 -6.27 3.81
CA LEU A 302 -19.42 -5.92 3.45
C LEU A 302 -19.47 -5.03 2.18
N LEU A 303 -18.61 -4.03 2.09
CA LEU A 303 -18.51 -3.16 0.92
C LEU A 303 -18.13 -3.91 -0.36
N PHE A 304 -17.09 -4.74 -0.31
CA PHE A 304 -16.66 -5.52 -1.47
C PHE A 304 -17.67 -6.61 -1.86
N SER A 305 -18.35 -7.21 -0.88
CA SER A 305 -19.38 -8.22 -1.17
C SER A 305 -20.62 -7.62 -1.84
N ALA A 306 -20.93 -6.34 -1.59
CA ALA A 306 -22.08 -5.67 -2.20
C ALA A 306 -21.89 -5.34 -3.68
N VAL A 307 -20.66 -5.28 -4.20
CA VAL A 307 -20.40 -4.96 -5.61
C VAL A 307 -20.41 -6.19 -6.50
N ASP A 308 -20.80 -6.03 -7.76
CA ASP A 308 -20.73 -7.05 -8.80
C ASP A 308 -19.52 -6.83 -9.72
N VAL A 309 -19.10 -5.57 -9.92
CA VAL A 309 -17.93 -5.17 -10.70
C VAL A 309 -17.12 -4.17 -9.88
N PHE A 310 -15.89 -4.48 -9.58
CA PHE A 310 -14.97 -3.55 -8.92
C PHE A 310 -14.16 -2.76 -9.93
N ALA A 311 -14.43 -1.46 -10.05
CA ALA A 311 -13.77 -0.55 -10.97
C ALA A 311 -12.86 0.41 -10.20
N TYR A 312 -11.55 0.27 -10.38
CA TYR A 312 -10.54 1.08 -9.69
C TYR A 312 -9.54 1.69 -10.69
N PRO A 313 -9.97 2.73 -11.45
CA PRO A 313 -9.21 3.31 -12.54
C PRO A 313 -8.09 4.23 -12.08
N SER A 314 -7.29 3.78 -11.13
CA SER A 314 -6.15 4.50 -10.57
C SER A 314 -5.01 4.59 -11.58
N GLY A 315 -4.45 5.79 -11.74
CA GLY A 315 -3.26 6.02 -12.56
C GLY A 315 -1.94 5.80 -11.82
N PHE A 316 -2.00 5.44 -10.55
CA PHE A 316 -0.80 5.37 -9.72
C PHE A 316 -0.99 4.43 -8.51
N GLU A 317 -0.36 3.26 -8.54
CA GLU A 317 -0.35 2.28 -7.46
C GLU A 317 1.03 1.65 -7.33
N SER A 318 1.48 1.40 -6.10
CA SER A 318 2.66 0.57 -5.84
C SER A 318 2.34 -0.92 -5.89
N PHE A 319 1.06 -1.27 -5.65
CA PHE A 319 0.53 -2.62 -5.73
C PHE A 319 -0.97 -2.61 -6.07
N GLY A 320 -1.78 -1.92 -5.25
CA GLY A 320 -3.24 -1.90 -5.39
C GLY A 320 -3.91 -2.97 -4.52
N ILE A 321 -3.76 -2.86 -3.20
CA ILE A 321 -4.36 -3.81 -2.22
C ILE A 321 -5.87 -3.98 -2.45
N ALA A 322 -6.55 -2.93 -2.90
CA ALA A 322 -7.99 -2.98 -3.19
C ALA A 322 -8.37 -4.04 -4.25
N PHE A 323 -7.47 -4.39 -5.18
CA PHE A 323 -7.69 -5.50 -6.11
C PHE A 323 -7.67 -6.85 -5.39
N LEU A 324 -6.75 -7.02 -4.42
CA LEU A 324 -6.72 -8.25 -3.61
C LEU A 324 -7.98 -8.39 -2.76
N GLU A 325 -8.47 -7.29 -2.18
CA GLU A 325 -9.70 -7.25 -1.39
C GLU A 325 -10.93 -7.59 -2.26
N ALA A 326 -10.99 -7.06 -3.48
CA ALA A 326 -12.04 -7.41 -4.45
C ALA A 326 -11.99 -8.89 -4.84
N TRP A 327 -10.81 -9.42 -5.15
CA TRP A 327 -10.63 -10.83 -5.46
C TRP A 327 -10.90 -11.75 -4.26
N ALA A 328 -10.55 -11.34 -3.03
CA ALA A 328 -10.92 -12.09 -1.83
C ALA A 328 -12.44 -12.27 -1.73
N ALA A 329 -13.21 -11.28 -2.20
CA ALA A 329 -14.67 -11.36 -2.35
C ALA A 329 -15.13 -11.99 -3.70
N SER A 330 -14.24 -12.61 -4.48
CA SER A 330 -14.49 -13.19 -5.81
C SER A 330 -15.07 -12.18 -6.82
N LYS A 331 -14.70 -10.90 -6.73
CA LYS A 331 -15.24 -9.86 -7.63
C LYS A 331 -14.32 -9.65 -8.84
N PRO A 332 -14.90 -9.53 -10.06
CA PRO A 332 -14.14 -9.12 -11.23
C PRO A 332 -13.64 -7.69 -11.06
N VAL A 333 -12.41 -7.44 -11.49
CA VAL A 333 -11.75 -6.15 -11.32
C VAL A 333 -11.45 -5.49 -12.66
N ILE A 334 -11.54 -4.15 -12.68
CA ILE A 334 -11.07 -3.30 -13.77
C ILE A 334 -10.06 -2.32 -13.21
N GLY A 335 -8.83 -2.37 -13.71
CA GLY A 335 -7.73 -1.47 -13.36
C GLY A 335 -7.23 -0.67 -14.56
N CYS A 336 -6.22 0.20 -14.36
CA CYS A 336 -5.56 0.91 -15.44
C CYS A 336 -4.24 0.29 -15.85
N ARG A 337 -3.85 0.45 -17.14
CA ARG A 337 -2.48 0.17 -17.62
C ARG A 337 -1.51 1.25 -17.14
N ALA A 338 -1.36 1.38 -15.81
CA ALA A 338 -0.53 2.40 -15.20
C ALA A 338 0.17 1.89 -13.95
N GLY A 339 1.40 2.35 -13.71
CA GLY A 339 2.19 1.97 -12.55
C GLY A 339 2.35 0.46 -12.41
N ALA A 340 2.16 -0.07 -11.21
CA ALA A 340 2.29 -1.50 -10.93
C ALA A 340 1.06 -2.34 -11.28
N ILE A 341 -0.08 -1.74 -11.64
CA ILE A 341 -1.35 -2.45 -11.85
C ILE A 341 -1.23 -3.57 -12.91
N PRO A 342 -0.56 -3.38 -14.09
CA PRO A 342 -0.39 -4.44 -15.08
C PRO A 342 0.47 -5.64 -14.62
N TRP A 343 1.16 -5.49 -13.49
CA TRP A 343 1.94 -6.56 -12.85
C TRP A 343 1.15 -7.31 -11.78
N VAL A 344 -0.03 -6.80 -11.44
CA VAL A 344 -0.96 -7.38 -10.46
C VAL A 344 -2.13 -8.05 -11.15
N ILE A 345 -2.72 -7.38 -12.16
CA ILE A 345 -3.84 -7.90 -12.95
C ILE A 345 -3.30 -8.60 -14.21
N ASP A 346 -3.61 -9.87 -14.38
CA ASP A 346 -3.39 -10.63 -15.62
C ASP A 346 -4.61 -10.42 -16.53
N GLU A 347 -4.47 -9.50 -17.48
CA GLU A 347 -5.57 -9.09 -18.37
C GLU A 347 -6.27 -10.27 -19.06
N GLY A 348 -7.60 -10.29 -18.98
CA GLY A 348 -8.45 -11.33 -19.55
C GLY A 348 -8.46 -12.64 -18.76
N LYS A 349 -7.67 -12.76 -17.67
CA LYS A 349 -7.62 -13.95 -16.81
C LYS A 349 -8.24 -13.73 -15.45
N ASP A 350 -7.91 -12.63 -14.80
CA ASP A 350 -8.43 -12.28 -13.46
C ASP A 350 -8.98 -10.85 -13.37
N GLY A 351 -8.93 -10.09 -14.48
CA GLY A 351 -9.50 -8.75 -14.59
C GLY A 351 -9.30 -8.15 -15.96
N LEU A 352 -9.73 -6.90 -16.12
CA LEU A 352 -9.53 -6.10 -17.32
C LEU A 352 -8.67 -4.88 -17.02
N LEU A 353 -7.93 -4.43 -18.03
CA LEU A 353 -7.12 -3.23 -17.98
C LEU A 353 -7.60 -2.20 -19.00
N VAL A 354 -7.71 -0.95 -18.58
CA VAL A 354 -8.07 0.19 -19.43
C VAL A 354 -6.99 1.27 -19.37
N ASP A 355 -6.98 2.19 -20.33
CA ASP A 355 -6.03 3.29 -20.28
C ASP A 355 -6.45 4.32 -19.22
N TYR A 356 -5.47 4.90 -18.54
CA TYR A 356 -5.73 5.89 -17.50
C TYR A 356 -6.44 7.12 -18.07
N LYS A 357 -7.48 7.59 -17.39
CA LYS A 357 -8.37 8.69 -17.80
C LYS A 357 -9.16 8.43 -19.08
N ASN A 358 -9.28 7.20 -19.52
CA ASN A 358 -10.10 6.83 -20.68
C ASN A 358 -11.48 6.35 -20.20
N GLN A 359 -12.42 7.28 -20.09
CA GLN A 359 -13.79 6.99 -19.64
C GLN A 359 -14.55 6.05 -20.59
N GLN A 360 -14.26 6.13 -21.90
CA GLN A 360 -14.91 5.30 -22.90
C GLN A 360 -14.53 3.82 -22.75
N MET A 361 -13.21 3.53 -22.68
CA MET A 361 -12.73 2.16 -22.44
C MET A 361 -13.22 1.62 -21.08
N LEU A 362 -13.26 2.47 -20.05
CA LEU A 362 -13.76 2.08 -18.73
C LEU A 362 -15.26 1.70 -18.80
N ALA A 363 -16.07 2.49 -19.50
CA ALA A 363 -17.48 2.19 -19.70
C ALA A 363 -17.65 0.88 -20.48
N GLU A 364 -16.91 0.67 -21.56
CA GLU A 364 -16.94 -0.56 -22.36
C GLU A 364 -16.58 -1.79 -21.55
N ALA A 365 -15.54 -1.73 -20.69
CA ALA A 365 -15.14 -2.81 -19.82
C ALA A 365 -16.22 -3.13 -18.74
N ILE A 366 -16.86 -2.11 -18.17
CA ILE A 366 -17.97 -2.28 -17.23
C ILE A 366 -19.17 -2.96 -17.94
N ILE A 367 -19.54 -2.45 -19.12
CA ILE A 367 -20.64 -2.98 -19.93
C ILE A 367 -20.39 -4.43 -20.32
N GLU A 368 -19.13 -4.76 -20.67
CA GLU A 368 -18.73 -6.14 -21.01
C GLU A 368 -18.94 -7.09 -19.82
N PHE A 369 -18.54 -6.70 -18.63
CA PHE A 369 -18.77 -7.50 -17.41
C PHE A 369 -20.25 -7.62 -17.06
N LEU A 370 -21.04 -6.57 -17.24
CA LEU A 370 -22.48 -6.60 -16.99
C LEU A 370 -23.22 -7.51 -17.99
N LYS A 371 -22.84 -7.48 -19.27
CA LYS A 371 -23.40 -8.36 -20.30
C LYS A 371 -23.04 -9.81 -20.11
N ASN A 372 -21.80 -10.08 -19.71
CA ASN A 372 -21.22 -11.42 -19.59
C ASN A 372 -20.92 -11.77 -18.12
N SER A 373 -21.94 -11.67 -17.26
CA SER A 373 -21.80 -11.81 -15.80
C SER A 373 -21.19 -13.16 -15.37
N SER A 374 -21.45 -14.25 -16.09
CA SER A 374 -20.85 -15.56 -15.83
C SER A 374 -19.34 -15.55 -16.08
N TRP A 375 -18.90 -14.94 -17.17
CA TRP A 375 -17.47 -14.77 -17.47
C TRP A 375 -16.80 -13.84 -16.45
N ALA A 376 -17.42 -12.71 -16.13
CA ALA A 376 -16.93 -11.78 -15.10
C ALA A 376 -16.71 -12.50 -13.75
N LYS A 377 -17.68 -13.32 -13.30
CA LYS A 377 -17.54 -14.15 -12.10
C LYS A 377 -16.36 -15.11 -12.17
N THR A 378 -16.13 -15.73 -13.34
CA THR A 378 -14.99 -16.63 -13.54
C THR A 378 -13.66 -15.89 -13.34
N LEU A 379 -13.54 -14.66 -13.86
CA LEU A 379 -12.34 -13.84 -13.66
C LEU A 379 -12.14 -13.48 -12.18
N GLY A 380 -13.22 -13.13 -11.49
CA GLY A 380 -13.19 -12.87 -10.05
C GLY A 380 -12.72 -14.07 -9.23
N GLU A 381 -13.21 -15.28 -9.59
CA GLU A 381 -12.78 -16.53 -8.93
C GLU A 381 -11.31 -16.88 -9.24
N VAL A 382 -10.84 -16.69 -10.47
CA VAL A 382 -9.41 -16.85 -10.80
C VAL A 382 -8.55 -15.87 -9.99
N GLY A 383 -9.01 -14.61 -9.84
CA GLY A 383 -8.35 -13.64 -8.97
C GLY A 383 -8.31 -14.10 -7.52
N ARG A 384 -9.40 -14.67 -6.99
CA ARG A 384 -9.45 -15.24 -5.64
C ARG A 384 -8.46 -16.39 -5.48
N GLN A 385 -8.35 -17.32 -6.42
CA GLN A 385 -7.34 -18.38 -6.39
C GLN A 385 -5.91 -17.82 -6.40
N LYS A 386 -5.66 -16.73 -7.14
CA LYS A 386 -4.38 -16.00 -7.11
C LYS A 386 -4.10 -15.43 -5.71
N VAL A 387 -5.11 -14.85 -5.03
CA VAL A 387 -4.97 -14.38 -3.64
C VAL A 387 -4.60 -15.52 -2.71
N LEU A 388 -5.36 -16.61 -2.71
CA LEU A 388 -5.16 -17.77 -1.82
C LEU A 388 -3.78 -18.42 -2.02
N SER A 389 -3.29 -18.46 -3.25
CA SER A 389 -2.01 -19.09 -3.56
C SER A 389 -0.79 -18.20 -3.29
N ARG A 390 -0.92 -16.85 -3.33
CA ARG A 390 0.23 -15.94 -3.36
C ARG A 390 0.16 -14.75 -2.40
N TYR A 391 -1.05 -14.27 -2.07
CA TYR A 391 -1.27 -12.95 -1.48
C TYR A 391 -2.07 -12.98 -0.16
N THR A 392 -2.13 -14.11 0.54
CA THR A 392 -2.52 -14.10 1.95
C THR A 392 -1.37 -13.57 2.79
N TRP A 393 -1.66 -12.94 3.93
CA TRP A 393 -0.61 -12.46 4.84
C TRP A 393 0.34 -13.57 5.25
N SER A 394 -0.18 -14.78 5.48
CA SER A 394 0.63 -15.98 5.78
C SER A 394 1.65 -16.28 4.67
N LYS A 395 1.24 -16.25 3.38
CA LYS A 395 2.13 -16.48 2.25
C LYS A 395 3.17 -15.37 2.08
N VAL A 396 2.78 -14.12 2.29
CA VAL A 396 3.69 -12.97 2.24
C VAL A 396 4.71 -13.05 3.37
N ALA A 397 4.28 -13.29 4.61
CA ALA A 397 5.18 -13.44 5.74
C ALA A 397 6.16 -14.62 5.57
N GLN A 398 5.72 -15.74 4.99
CA GLN A 398 6.59 -16.86 4.64
C GLN A 398 7.71 -16.41 3.69
N LYS A 399 7.41 -15.65 2.63
CA LYS A 399 8.43 -15.12 1.71
C LYS A 399 9.42 -14.18 2.40
N PHE A 400 8.91 -13.27 3.26
CA PHE A 400 9.78 -12.42 4.07
C PHE A 400 10.75 -13.27 4.91
N ARG A 401 10.21 -14.30 5.58
CA ARG A 401 10.99 -15.19 6.43
C ARG A 401 12.06 -15.96 5.65
N GLU A 402 11.73 -16.47 4.47
CA GLU A 402 12.69 -17.18 3.59
C GLU A 402 13.87 -16.28 3.22
N VAL A 403 13.60 -15.00 2.85
CA VAL A 403 14.66 -14.03 2.57
C VAL A 403 15.49 -13.70 3.82
N TYR A 404 14.85 -13.59 4.99
CA TYR A 404 15.56 -13.35 6.24
C TYR A 404 16.52 -14.49 6.60
N LEU A 405 16.07 -15.73 6.46
CA LEU A 405 16.92 -16.91 6.69
C LEU A 405 18.11 -16.96 5.72
N GLU A 406 17.87 -16.66 4.45
CA GLU A 406 18.94 -16.62 3.45
C GLU A 406 19.92 -15.48 3.71
N ALA A 407 19.45 -14.30 4.13
CA ALA A 407 20.28 -13.16 4.51
C ALA A 407 21.19 -13.49 5.71
N ILE A 408 20.67 -14.18 6.73
CA ILE A 408 21.44 -14.62 7.90
C ILE A 408 22.51 -15.64 7.48
N LYS A 409 22.15 -16.63 6.65
CA LYS A 409 23.06 -17.64 6.14
C LYS A 409 24.21 -17.04 5.33
N GLN A 410 23.93 -16.16 4.39
CA GLN A 410 24.95 -15.47 3.57
C GLN A 410 25.89 -14.64 4.44
N HIS A 411 25.36 -13.96 5.45
CA HIS A 411 26.16 -13.15 6.36
C HIS A 411 27.08 -14.01 7.22
N GLY A 412 26.63 -15.19 7.68
CA GLY A 412 27.44 -16.15 8.45
C GLY A 412 28.57 -16.81 7.65
N ILE A 413 28.44 -16.89 6.32
CA ILE A 413 29.50 -17.43 5.44
C ILE A 413 30.60 -16.38 5.15
N GLN A 414 30.25 -15.07 5.19
CA GLN A 414 31.16 -13.97 4.88
C GLN A 414 31.98 -13.48 6.10
N ASN A 415 31.64 -13.89 7.30
CA ASN A 415 32.35 -13.58 8.55
C ASN A 415 33.05 -14.82 9.09
#